data_758ff1b946f84e3a3f71b7002fde6eab
#
_entry.id   758ff1b946f84e3a3f71b7002fde6eab
#
_cell.length_a   1.000
_cell.length_b   1.000
_cell.length_c   1.000
_cell.angle_alpha   90.00
_cell.angle_beta   90.00
_cell.angle_gamma   90.00
#
_symmetry.space_group_name_H-M   'P 1'
#
loop_
_entity.id
_entity.type
_entity.pdbx_description
1 polymer ?
#
loop_
_entity_poly.entity_id
_entity_poly.type
_entity_poly.pdbx_seq_one_letter_code
_entity_poly.pdbx_strand_id
1 'polypeptide(L)'
;MNIFAIGDIHGCLKQLVSLQDKIFNHSEYRKDQDLLLYLGDYIDRGQHPKDVINHILQLQKEGVKSVFLKGNHEQFMIDYLFNKINNLSNWIMNGADQTFKSYDIEIAEFIKDGFEDDNIDKLRDIFLSKLTKEHVYFFKNLKLTYTMGDYLFVHAGIN
;
A
#
# COMPACT_ATOMS: atom_id res chain seq x y z
N MET A 1 3.19 -19.56 17.59
CA MET A 1 2.72 -18.53 16.66
C MET A 1 3.87 -18.23 15.70
N ASN A 2 3.65 -18.44 14.40
CA ASN A 2 4.64 -18.09 13.37
C ASN A 2 4.32 -16.71 12.80
N ILE A 3 5.35 -16.01 12.29
CA ILE A 3 5.20 -14.78 11.51
C ILE A 3 5.63 -15.09 10.09
N PHE A 4 4.77 -14.78 9.14
CA PHE A 4 5.07 -14.81 7.71
C PHE A 4 5.22 -13.36 7.23
N ALA A 5 6.47 -12.91 7.10
CA ALA A 5 6.78 -11.56 6.66
C ALA A 5 6.78 -11.49 5.12
N ILE A 6 6.03 -10.54 4.57
CA ILE A 6 5.88 -10.31 3.13
C ILE A 6 6.47 -8.93 2.83
N GLY A 7 7.45 -8.88 1.96
CA GLY A 7 8.11 -7.65 1.50
C GLY A 7 7.29 -6.88 0.48
N ASP A 8 7.97 -6.03 -0.28
CA ASP A 8 7.40 -5.13 -1.28
C ASP A 8 6.49 -5.86 -2.28
N ILE A 9 5.30 -5.34 -2.47
CA ILE A 9 4.26 -5.93 -3.32
C ILE A 9 4.12 -5.17 -4.64
N HIS A 10 4.16 -3.84 -4.56
CA HIS A 10 4.11 -2.96 -5.72
C HIS A 10 3.05 -3.34 -6.76
N GLY A 11 1.78 -3.42 -6.35
CA GLY A 11 0.68 -3.71 -7.28
C GLY A 11 0.73 -5.10 -7.95
N CYS A 12 1.60 -6.00 -7.52
CA CYS A 12 1.77 -7.35 -8.08
C CYS A 12 0.78 -8.35 -7.47
N LEU A 13 -0.52 -8.16 -7.71
CA LEU A 13 -1.58 -8.96 -7.11
C LEU A 13 -1.41 -10.48 -7.34
N LYS A 14 -1.11 -10.90 -8.56
CA LYS A 14 -0.97 -12.33 -8.89
C LYS A 14 0.13 -13.01 -8.08
N GLN A 15 1.26 -12.32 -7.92
CA GLN A 15 2.40 -12.83 -7.15
C GLN A 15 2.06 -12.89 -5.66
N LEU A 16 1.37 -11.86 -5.14
CA LEU A 16 0.88 -11.83 -3.76
C LEU A 16 -0.03 -13.01 -3.46
N VAL A 17 -1.07 -13.22 -4.29
CA VAL A 17 -2.02 -14.34 -4.13
C VAL A 17 -1.28 -15.67 -4.16
N SER A 18 -0.39 -15.88 -5.15
CA SER A 18 0.40 -17.11 -5.24
C SER A 18 1.31 -17.36 -4.03
N LEU A 19 1.89 -16.30 -3.44
CA LEU A 19 2.67 -16.41 -2.22
C LEU A 19 1.80 -16.76 -1.02
N GLN A 20 0.65 -16.11 -0.89
CA GLN A 20 -0.31 -16.38 0.19
C GLN A 20 -0.86 -17.80 0.12
N ASP A 21 -1.17 -18.31 -1.08
CA ASP A 21 -1.58 -19.69 -1.26
C ASP A 21 -0.50 -20.69 -0.76
N LYS A 22 0.77 -20.39 -1.02
CA LYS A 22 1.89 -21.22 -0.49
C LYS A 22 1.96 -21.14 1.04
N ILE A 23 1.76 -19.95 1.62
CA ILE A 23 1.75 -19.77 3.08
C ILE A 23 0.58 -20.55 3.68
N PHE A 24 -0.64 -20.37 3.16
CA PHE A 24 -1.84 -21.01 3.70
C PHE A 24 -1.85 -22.54 3.56
N ASN A 25 -1.17 -23.06 2.54
CA ASN A 25 -0.97 -24.51 2.37
C ASN A 25 0.29 -25.05 3.06
N HIS A 26 1.07 -24.20 3.74
CA HIS A 26 2.25 -24.65 4.47
C HIS A 26 1.84 -25.46 5.71
N SER A 27 2.50 -26.58 5.96
CA SER A 27 2.15 -27.52 7.02
C SER A 27 2.18 -26.91 8.45
N GLU A 28 2.92 -25.83 8.62
CA GLU A 28 3.04 -25.13 9.91
C GLU A 28 2.10 -23.92 10.03
N TYR A 29 1.39 -23.54 8.97
CA TYR A 29 0.48 -22.39 9.02
C TYR A 29 -0.80 -22.74 9.81
N ARG A 30 -1.18 -21.84 10.73
CA ARG A 30 -2.40 -21.95 11.54
C ARG A 30 -3.13 -20.61 11.52
N LYS A 31 -4.24 -20.54 10.80
CA LYS A 31 -5.02 -19.31 10.57
C LYS A 31 -5.34 -18.55 11.87
N ASP A 32 -5.70 -19.27 12.91
CA ASP A 32 -6.15 -18.66 14.18
C ASP A 32 -5.00 -18.22 15.10
N GLN A 33 -3.77 -18.59 14.79
CA GLN A 33 -2.60 -18.36 15.64
C GLN A 33 -1.55 -17.49 14.96
N ASP A 34 -1.30 -17.73 13.67
CA ASP A 34 -0.17 -17.16 12.96
C ASP A 34 -0.49 -15.80 12.37
N LEU A 35 0.55 -15.02 12.09
CA LEU A 35 0.46 -13.63 11.67
C LEU A 35 1.07 -13.45 10.27
N LEU A 36 0.33 -12.82 9.37
CA LEU A 36 0.88 -12.22 8.16
C LEU A 36 1.36 -10.80 8.47
N LEU A 37 2.64 -10.55 8.29
CA LEU A 37 3.24 -9.24 8.50
C LEU A 37 3.68 -8.67 7.14
N TYR A 38 2.97 -7.66 6.67
CA TYR A 38 3.28 -6.96 5.44
C TYR A 38 4.22 -5.80 5.74
N LEU A 39 5.38 -5.76 5.06
CA LEU A 39 6.44 -4.81 5.39
C LEU A 39 6.31 -3.44 4.71
N GLY A 40 5.27 -3.21 3.91
CA GLY A 40 5.03 -1.96 3.19
C GLY A 40 5.15 -2.09 1.68
N ASP A 41 5.10 -0.96 0.99
CA ASP A 41 5.19 -0.83 -0.47
C ASP A 41 4.15 -1.70 -1.21
N TYR A 42 2.88 -1.46 -0.90
CA TYR A 42 1.74 -2.13 -1.52
C TYR A 42 1.44 -1.59 -2.91
N ILE A 43 1.64 -0.28 -3.08
CA ILE A 43 1.24 0.50 -4.25
C ILE A 43 2.39 0.76 -5.22
N ASP A 44 2.07 1.41 -6.34
CA ASP A 44 2.98 1.85 -7.40
C ASP A 44 3.60 0.72 -8.23
N ARG A 45 4.19 1.08 -9.38
CA ARG A 45 4.94 0.23 -10.31
C ARG A 45 4.12 -0.86 -11.00
N GLY A 46 3.53 -1.77 -10.26
CA GLY A 46 2.72 -2.87 -10.82
C GLY A 46 1.32 -2.43 -11.23
N GLN A 47 0.61 -3.29 -11.94
CA GLN A 47 -0.64 -2.93 -12.63
C GLN A 47 -1.89 -2.88 -11.72
N HIS A 48 -1.83 -3.44 -10.51
CA HIS A 48 -3.01 -3.68 -9.67
C HIS A 48 -2.90 -3.15 -8.23
N PRO A 49 -2.44 -1.89 -7.99
CA PRO A 49 -2.30 -1.35 -6.63
C PRO A 49 -3.60 -1.37 -5.83
N LYS A 50 -4.71 -0.86 -6.41
CA LYS A 50 -6.04 -0.86 -5.79
C LYS A 50 -6.52 -2.27 -5.44
N ASP A 51 -6.30 -3.24 -6.33
CA ASP A 51 -6.73 -4.61 -6.10
C ASP A 51 -5.90 -5.31 -5.03
N VAL A 52 -4.61 -4.97 -4.90
CA VAL A 52 -3.77 -5.44 -3.77
C VAL A 52 -4.39 -4.99 -2.45
N ILE A 53 -4.75 -3.70 -2.32
CA ILE A 53 -5.38 -3.18 -1.09
C ILE A 53 -6.72 -3.88 -0.83
N ASN A 54 -7.57 -4.00 -1.86
CA ASN A 54 -8.86 -4.71 -1.74
C ASN A 54 -8.67 -6.14 -1.25
N HIS A 55 -7.71 -6.86 -1.83
CA HIS A 55 -7.44 -8.25 -1.52
C HIS A 55 -6.96 -8.44 -0.07
N ILE A 56 -5.99 -7.66 0.41
CA ILE A 56 -5.50 -7.77 1.80
C ILE A 56 -6.56 -7.38 2.82
N LEU A 57 -7.40 -6.36 2.53
CA LEU A 57 -8.53 -5.99 3.38
C LEU A 57 -9.61 -7.08 3.41
N GLN A 58 -9.83 -7.78 2.31
CA GLN A 58 -10.75 -8.91 2.25
C GLN A 58 -10.24 -10.07 3.13
N LEU A 59 -8.97 -10.44 3.04
CA LEU A 59 -8.37 -11.48 3.90
C LEU A 59 -8.48 -11.12 5.39
N GLN A 60 -8.30 -9.84 5.73
CA GLN A 60 -8.47 -9.38 7.11
C GLN A 60 -9.93 -9.56 7.59
N LYS A 61 -10.93 -9.23 6.74
CA LYS A 61 -12.35 -9.47 7.02
C LYS A 61 -12.68 -10.96 7.19
N GLU A 62 -11.96 -11.82 6.49
CA GLU A 62 -12.07 -13.28 6.59
C GLU A 62 -11.36 -13.87 7.83
N GLY A 63 -10.81 -13.02 8.68
CA GLY A 63 -10.21 -13.39 9.96
C GLY A 63 -8.72 -13.76 9.87
N VAL A 64 -8.04 -13.49 8.76
CA VAL A 64 -6.58 -13.64 8.67
C VAL A 64 -5.92 -12.56 9.52
N LYS A 65 -5.18 -12.97 10.55
CA LYS A 65 -4.44 -12.03 11.41
C LYS A 65 -3.35 -11.35 10.60
N SER A 66 -3.39 -10.03 10.52
CA SER A 66 -2.49 -9.25 9.70
C SER A 66 -2.01 -7.99 10.40
N VAL A 67 -0.75 -7.64 10.17
CA VAL A 67 -0.16 -6.35 10.52
C VAL A 67 0.40 -5.71 9.26
N PHE A 68 0.18 -4.41 9.11
CA PHE A 68 0.58 -3.65 7.92
C PHE A 68 1.55 -2.55 8.31
N LEU A 69 2.77 -2.63 7.78
CA LEU A 69 3.75 -1.56 7.91
C LEU A 69 3.61 -0.57 6.76
N LYS A 70 4.13 0.62 6.95
CA LYS A 70 4.17 1.69 5.97
C LYS A 70 5.51 1.68 5.24
N GLY A 71 5.45 1.59 3.92
CA GLY A 71 6.59 1.82 3.06
C GLY A 71 6.76 3.29 2.67
N ASN A 72 7.84 3.60 1.97
CA ASN A 72 8.07 4.95 1.46
C ASN A 72 7.08 5.32 0.34
N HIS A 73 6.57 4.37 -0.40
CA HIS A 73 5.55 4.61 -1.43
C HIS A 73 4.22 5.05 -0.82
N GLU A 74 3.77 4.42 0.26
CA GLU A 74 2.62 4.88 1.01
C GLU A 74 2.85 6.24 1.66
N GLN A 75 4.10 6.53 2.10
CA GLN A 75 4.42 7.85 2.63
C GLN A 75 4.26 8.95 1.57
N PHE A 76 4.73 8.74 0.33
CA PHE A 76 4.51 9.70 -0.77
C PHE A 76 3.02 9.98 -0.98
N MET A 77 2.20 8.94 -1.04
CA MET A 77 0.76 9.07 -1.23
C MET A 77 0.08 9.79 -0.05
N ILE A 78 0.43 9.42 1.19
CA ILE A 78 -0.10 10.02 2.41
C ILE A 78 0.25 11.51 2.47
N ASP A 79 1.48 11.87 2.16
CA ASP A 79 1.95 13.25 2.16
C ASP A 79 1.20 14.06 1.11
N TYR A 80 1.06 13.55 -0.10
CA TYR A 80 0.32 14.21 -1.16
C TYR A 80 -1.17 14.37 -0.83
N LEU A 81 -1.84 13.28 -0.44
CA LEU A 81 -3.30 13.27 -0.29
C LEU A 81 -3.79 13.88 1.02
N PHE A 82 -3.14 13.57 2.14
CA PHE A 82 -3.66 13.90 3.46
C PHE A 82 -2.90 15.04 4.14
N ASN A 83 -1.59 15.17 3.89
CA ASN A 83 -0.76 16.20 4.48
C ASN A 83 -0.61 17.42 3.57
N LYS A 84 -1.11 17.36 2.33
CA LYS A 84 -1.04 18.42 1.31
C LYS A 84 0.39 18.87 1.00
N ILE A 85 1.34 17.94 1.11
CA ILE A 85 2.73 18.18 0.70
C ILE A 85 2.82 18.01 -0.81
N ASN A 86 3.34 19.00 -1.51
CA ASN A 86 3.54 18.93 -2.96
C ASN A 86 4.78 18.08 -3.29
N ASN A 87 4.62 16.78 -3.26
CA ASN A 87 5.64 15.79 -3.62
C ASN A 87 5.26 14.94 -4.84
N LEU A 88 4.26 15.38 -5.60
CA LEU A 88 3.67 14.62 -6.71
C LEU A 88 4.70 14.21 -7.76
N SER A 89 5.61 15.11 -8.15
CA SER A 89 6.65 14.81 -9.14
C SER A 89 7.57 13.68 -8.67
N ASN A 90 7.98 13.70 -7.40
CA ASN A 90 8.80 12.64 -6.81
C ASN A 90 8.03 11.32 -6.75
N TRP A 91 6.74 11.37 -6.41
CA TRP A 91 5.92 10.16 -6.35
C TRP A 91 5.72 9.55 -7.74
N ILE A 92 5.47 10.37 -8.77
CA ILE A 92 5.35 9.91 -10.18
C ILE A 92 6.66 9.25 -10.65
N MET A 93 7.82 9.86 -10.37
CA MET A 93 9.12 9.26 -10.72
C MET A 93 9.37 7.90 -10.05
N ASN A 94 8.64 7.59 -8.97
CA ASN A 94 8.69 6.31 -8.29
C ASN A 94 7.59 5.32 -8.72
N GLY A 95 6.82 5.63 -9.78
CA GLY A 95 5.85 4.72 -10.38
C GLY A 95 4.41 4.89 -9.92
N ALA A 96 4.04 6.10 -9.44
CA ALA A 96 2.69 6.43 -9.00
C ALA A 96 1.64 6.36 -10.11
N ASP A 97 2.04 6.50 -11.38
CA ASP A 97 1.17 6.43 -12.55
C ASP A 97 0.26 5.18 -12.51
N GLN A 98 0.81 4.04 -12.11
CA GLN A 98 0.05 2.80 -11.98
C GLN A 98 -0.97 2.86 -10.85
N THR A 99 -0.64 3.54 -9.74
CA THR A 99 -1.58 3.75 -8.64
C THR A 99 -2.74 4.64 -9.10
N PHE A 100 -2.47 5.79 -9.71
CA PHE A 100 -3.51 6.65 -10.27
C PHE A 100 -4.40 5.89 -11.24
N LYS A 101 -3.80 5.19 -12.20
CA LYS A 101 -4.53 4.40 -13.20
C LYS A 101 -5.41 3.33 -12.57
N SER A 102 -4.97 2.67 -11.51
CA SER A 102 -5.76 1.65 -10.81
C SER A 102 -7.01 2.21 -10.13
N TYR A 103 -7.05 3.52 -9.88
CA TYR A 103 -8.21 4.26 -9.37
C TYR A 103 -8.96 5.01 -10.48
N ASP A 104 -8.77 4.65 -11.75
CA ASP A 104 -9.39 5.26 -12.93
C ASP A 104 -9.08 6.77 -13.06
N ILE A 105 -7.81 7.15 -12.90
CA ILE A 105 -7.31 8.51 -13.01
C ILE A 105 -6.16 8.55 -14.02
N GLU A 106 -6.32 9.31 -15.10
CA GLU A 106 -5.27 9.56 -16.10
C GLU A 106 -4.51 10.83 -15.73
N ILE A 107 -3.35 10.67 -15.07
CA ILE A 107 -2.57 11.81 -14.56
C ILE A 107 -2.05 12.73 -15.65
N ALA A 108 -1.81 12.21 -16.86
CA ALA A 108 -1.30 12.99 -17.98
C ALA A 108 -2.16 14.21 -18.31
N GLU A 109 -3.48 14.15 -18.06
CA GLU A 109 -4.39 15.27 -18.27
C GLU A 109 -4.13 16.47 -17.36
N PHE A 110 -3.53 16.23 -16.19
CA PHE A 110 -3.28 17.23 -15.15
C PHE A 110 -1.88 17.81 -15.18
N ILE A 111 -0.92 17.10 -15.77
CA ILE A 111 0.50 17.49 -15.76
C ILE A 111 1.05 17.85 -17.15
N LYS A 112 0.19 17.88 -18.19
CA LYS A 112 0.60 18.14 -19.57
C LYS A 112 1.25 19.52 -19.76
N ASP A 113 0.82 20.51 -18.99
CA ASP A 113 1.32 21.88 -19.01
C ASP A 113 2.30 22.17 -17.85
N GLY A 114 2.75 21.12 -17.15
CA GLY A 114 3.62 21.19 -15.98
C GLY A 114 2.87 20.90 -14.67
N PHE A 115 3.58 21.09 -13.56
CA PHE A 115 3.03 20.85 -12.21
C PHE A 115 2.48 22.16 -11.61
N GLU A 116 1.41 22.70 -12.21
CA GLU A 116 0.73 23.87 -11.69
C GLU A 116 -0.09 23.51 -10.43
N ASP A 117 -0.03 24.36 -9.40
CA ASP A 117 -0.64 24.10 -8.09
C ASP A 117 -2.16 23.83 -8.19
N ASP A 118 -2.88 24.58 -9.01
CA ASP A 118 -4.33 24.38 -9.21
C ASP A 118 -4.66 22.99 -9.79
N ASN A 119 -3.86 22.52 -10.74
CA ASN A 119 -4.03 21.19 -11.34
C ASN A 119 -3.66 20.08 -10.33
N ILE A 120 -2.62 20.31 -9.53
CA ILE A 120 -2.17 19.37 -8.48
C ILE A 120 -3.26 19.22 -7.41
N ASP A 121 -3.86 20.33 -6.95
CA ASP A 121 -4.93 20.32 -5.96
C ASP A 121 -6.20 19.65 -6.51
N LYS A 122 -6.58 19.95 -7.74
CA LYS A 122 -7.69 19.29 -8.42
C LYS A 122 -7.49 17.77 -8.56
N LEU A 123 -6.29 17.36 -8.97
CA LEU A 123 -5.94 15.94 -9.06
C LEU A 123 -6.03 15.25 -7.69
N ARG A 124 -5.56 15.91 -6.63
CA ARG A 124 -5.67 15.43 -5.24
C ARG A 124 -7.12 15.20 -4.84
N ASP A 125 -8.00 16.18 -5.07
CA ASP A 125 -9.42 16.09 -4.71
C ASP A 125 -10.12 14.97 -5.48
N ILE A 126 -9.82 14.82 -6.76
CA ILE A 126 -10.33 13.69 -7.57
C ILE A 126 -9.88 12.37 -6.97
N PHE A 127 -8.59 12.22 -6.63
CA PHE A 127 -8.10 10.97 -6.05
C PHE A 127 -8.78 10.68 -4.70
N LEU A 128 -8.88 11.66 -3.83
CA LEU A 128 -9.58 11.52 -2.55
C LEU A 128 -11.03 11.05 -2.74
N SER A 129 -11.72 11.53 -3.77
CA SER A 129 -13.10 11.12 -4.10
C SER A 129 -13.20 9.66 -4.57
N LYS A 130 -12.13 9.08 -5.09
CA LYS A 130 -12.04 7.69 -5.56
C LYS A 130 -11.69 6.69 -4.46
N LEU A 131 -11.14 7.16 -3.34
CA LEU A 131 -10.80 6.29 -2.21
C LEU A 131 -12.06 5.88 -1.44
N THR A 132 -12.18 4.60 -1.14
CA THR A 132 -13.21 4.13 -0.20
C THR A 132 -12.82 4.51 1.23
N LYS A 133 -13.79 4.48 2.15
CA LYS A 133 -13.52 4.73 3.58
C LYS A 133 -12.53 3.71 4.16
N GLU A 134 -12.61 2.47 3.71
CA GLU A 134 -11.70 1.40 4.10
C GLU A 134 -10.27 1.67 3.62
N HIS A 135 -10.09 2.15 2.38
CA HIS A 135 -8.78 2.52 1.87
C HIS A 135 -8.18 3.69 2.66
N VAL A 136 -8.97 4.74 2.92
CA VAL A 136 -8.53 5.88 3.74
C VAL A 136 -8.11 5.40 5.14
N TYR A 137 -8.93 4.55 5.75
CA TYR A 137 -8.62 3.97 7.06
C TYR A 137 -7.33 3.15 7.03
N PHE A 138 -7.17 2.29 6.03
CA PHE A 138 -5.97 1.46 5.84
C PHE A 138 -4.71 2.33 5.80
N PHE A 139 -4.64 3.28 4.86
CA PHE A 139 -3.44 4.11 4.69
C PHE A 139 -3.12 4.97 5.91
N LYS A 140 -4.13 5.49 6.62
CA LYS A 140 -3.93 6.30 7.83
C LYS A 140 -3.50 5.49 9.06
N ASN A 141 -3.69 4.16 9.06
CA ASN A 141 -3.38 3.31 10.19
C ASN A 141 -2.19 2.36 9.96
N LEU A 142 -1.43 2.55 8.88
CA LEU A 142 -0.18 1.83 8.65
C LEU A 142 0.83 2.14 9.74
N LYS A 143 1.49 1.09 10.24
CA LYS A 143 2.49 1.22 11.32
C LYS A 143 3.88 1.48 10.74
N LEU A 144 4.72 2.19 11.46
CA LEU A 144 6.13 2.36 11.11
C LEU A 144 6.95 1.13 11.47
N THR A 145 6.61 0.50 12.59
CA THR A 145 7.34 -0.63 13.13
C THR A 145 6.37 -1.65 13.75
N TYR A 146 6.82 -2.88 13.87
CA TYR A 146 6.17 -3.91 14.65
C TYR A 146 7.20 -4.71 15.43
N THR A 147 6.98 -4.90 16.74
CA THR A 147 7.87 -5.67 17.60
C THR A 147 7.19 -6.95 18.07
N MET A 148 7.91 -8.08 18.04
CA MET A 148 7.45 -9.33 18.57
C MET A 148 8.61 -10.16 19.12
N GLY A 149 8.57 -10.41 20.43
CA GLY A 149 9.72 -10.99 21.13
C GLY A 149 10.97 -10.13 20.95
N ASP A 150 12.05 -10.72 20.51
CA ASP A 150 13.33 -10.05 20.27
C ASP A 150 13.48 -9.48 18.83
N TYR A 151 12.40 -9.54 18.03
CA TYR A 151 12.41 -9.07 16.64
C TYR A 151 11.72 -7.73 16.50
N LEU A 152 12.37 -6.80 15.81
CA LEU A 152 11.81 -5.54 15.35
C LEU A 152 11.69 -5.59 13.82
N PHE A 153 10.47 -5.42 13.34
CA PHE A 153 10.16 -5.37 11.90
C PHE A 153 9.97 -3.91 11.47
N VAL A 154 10.60 -3.56 10.38
CA VAL A 154 10.54 -2.25 9.73
C VAL A 154 10.53 -2.43 8.22
N HIS A 155 10.03 -1.42 7.48
CA HIS A 155 10.09 -1.47 6.02
C HIS A 155 11.52 -1.25 5.51
N ALA A 156 12.22 -0.28 6.11
CA ALA A 156 13.60 0.07 5.76
C ALA A 156 14.45 0.23 7.02
N GLY A 157 15.67 0.76 6.87
CA GLY A 157 16.59 0.96 8.00
C GLY A 157 16.02 1.86 9.11
N ILE A 158 16.60 1.74 10.31
CA ILE A 158 16.32 2.58 11.46
C ILE A 158 17.46 3.61 11.56
N ASN A 159 17.10 4.89 11.69
CA ASN A 159 18.06 5.96 12.02
C ASN A 159 18.11 6.17 13.52
#